data_dfbaf2278d5dc0671266bf5087e31b51
#
_entry.id   dfbaf2278d5dc0671266bf5087e31b51
#
_cell.length_a   1.000
_cell.length_b   1.000
_cell.length_c   1.000
_cell.angle_alpha   90.00
_cell.angle_beta   90.00
_cell.angle_gamma   90.00
#
_symmetry.space_group_name_H-M   'P 1'
#
loop_
_entity.id
_entity.type
_entity.pdbx_description
1 polymer ?
#
loop_
_entity_poly.entity_id
_entity_poly.type
_entity_poly.pdbx_seq_one_letter_code
_entity_poly.pdbx_strand_id
1 'polypeptide(L)'
;MEIRLLVDSGNSQLKWVIFFRKHPGADLLATNDKVDVKDLLSNNGKWSLKNLILNSLKNLKKNSPNDLNLEQMQKAATVHIASVSPNVLNEVIANELSRIFRQQNIRFVCTEDNHEIITGSNHKLVFKINRENPQSLGVDRWLAMIGLREYIPKKKTKTVFILSVGTATVLDKITIKKNEQAIHTHEIIHEGGYIIPGFSFMENSLEFLTTQVETKTYKPLEFPSSTNESVLSGICVVQAAISFITKGTTPVFLYGGNLDKFLAAWSLTKKLMQKDSNIIVDPWLVFKGLNQLANR
;
A
#
# COMPACT_ATOMS: atom_id res chain seq x y z
N MET A 1 13.10 7.97 -23.11
CA MET A 1 11.92 8.43 -22.36
C MET A 1 11.32 7.21 -21.67
N GLU A 2 11.11 7.32 -20.37
CA GLU A 2 10.54 6.25 -19.52
C GLU A 2 9.31 6.82 -18.80
N ILE A 3 8.18 6.13 -18.92
CA ILE A 3 6.94 6.47 -18.23
C ILE A 3 6.38 5.20 -17.63
N ARG A 4 6.08 5.24 -16.34
CA ARG A 4 5.46 4.14 -15.63
C ARG A 4 4.24 4.63 -14.88
N LEU A 5 3.10 3.99 -15.12
CA LEU A 5 1.91 4.10 -14.31
C LEU A 5 1.85 2.88 -13.38
N LEU A 6 1.92 3.13 -12.09
CA LEU A 6 1.74 2.13 -11.05
C LEU A 6 0.37 2.33 -10.42
N VAL A 7 -0.43 1.27 -10.37
CA VAL A 7 -1.79 1.30 -9.83
C VAL A 7 -1.91 0.30 -8.68
N ASP A 8 -2.41 0.77 -7.55
CA ASP A 8 -2.78 -0.03 -6.38
C ASP A 8 -4.31 -0.01 -6.24
N SER A 9 -4.96 -1.12 -6.57
CA SER A 9 -6.41 -1.30 -6.53
C SER A 9 -6.81 -2.10 -5.31
N GLY A 10 -7.22 -1.39 -4.27
CA GLY A 10 -7.85 -1.95 -3.07
C GLY A 10 -9.37 -2.04 -3.21
N ASN A 11 -10.03 -2.66 -2.21
CA ASN A 11 -11.49 -2.81 -2.21
C ASN A 11 -12.26 -1.48 -2.06
N SER A 12 -11.67 -0.48 -1.42
CA SER A 12 -12.32 0.83 -1.18
C SER A 12 -11.74 1.96 -2.01
N GLN A 13 -10.46 1.92 -2.32
CA GLN A 13 -9.76 2.98 -3.04
C GLN A 13 -8.84 2.41 -4.11
N LEU A 14 -8.80 3.11 -5.24
CA LEU A 14 -7.80 2.95 -6.28
C LEU A 14 -6.84 4.13 -6.20
N LYS A 15 -5.56 3.83 -6.11
CA LYS A 15 -4.47 4.81 -6.03
C LYS A 15 -3.52 4.61 -7.19
N TRP A 16 -2.88 5.67 -7.65
CA TRP A 16 -1.84 5.54 -8.68
C TRP A 16 -0.72 6.53 -8.49
N VAL A 17 0.43 6.16 -9.06
CA VAL A 17 1.60 7.00 -9.21
C VAL A 17 2.07 6.92 -10.66
N ILE A 18 2.35 8.05 -11.26
CA ILE A 18 2.97 8.13 -12.59
C ILE A 18 4.39 8.66 -12.42
N PHE A 19 5.35 7.87 -12.84
CA PHE A 19 6.75 8.26 -12.92
C PHE A 19 7.11 8.63 -14.36
N PHE A 20 7.89 9.69 -14.49
CA PHE A 20 8.43 10.15 -15.76
C PHE A 20 9.91 10.45 -15.65
N ARG A 21 10.69 9.98 -16.62
CA ARG A 21 12.11 10.29 -16.80
C ARG A 21 12.40 10.50 -18.30
N LYS A 22 12.94 11.65 -18.64
CA LYS A 22 13.20 12.01 -20.06
C LYS A 22 14.28 11.12 -20.69
N HIS A 23 15.39 10.89 -19.97
CA HIS A 23 16.50 10.01 -20.37
C HIS A 23 17.22 9.48 -19.11
N PRO A 24 18.06 8.43 -19.23
CA PRO A 24 18.88 7.98 -18.10
C PRO A 24 19.71 9.16 -17.57
N GLY A 25 19.70 9.36 -16.24
CA GLY A 25 20.38 10.49 -15.59
C GLY A 25 19.56 11.78 -15.46
N ALA A 26 18.39 11.90 -16.11
CA ALA A 26 17.47 13.01 -15.84
C ALA A 26 16.73 12.80 -14.50
N ASP A 27 16.27 13.91 -13.91
CA ASP A 27 15.46 13.89 -12.71
C ASP A 27 14.18 13.09 -12.94
N LEU A 28 13.80 12.30 -11.92
CA LEU A 28 12.56 11.55 -11.91
C LEU A 28 11.43 12.45 -11.44
N LEU A 29 10.51 12.77 -12.35
CA LEU A 29 9.27 13.47 -12.00
C LEU A 29 8.21 12.45 -11.63
N ALA A 30 7.39 12.78 -10.63
CA ALA A 30 6.29 11.93 -10.20
C ALA A 30 5.04 12.76 -9.90
N THR A 31 3.88 12.15 -10.16
CA THR A 31 2.58 12.63 -9.67
C THR A 31 1.78 11.44 -9.16
N ASN A 32 0.95 11.69 -8.17
CA ASN A 32 0.08 10.65 -7.59
C ASN A 32 -1.33 11.21 -7.39
N ASP A 33 -2.29 10.29 -7.35
CA ASP A 33 -3.69 10.62 -7.06
C ASP A 33 -4.45 9.35 -6.60
N LYS A 34 -5.72 9.50 -6.24
CA LYS A 34 -6.59 8.42 -5.79
C LYS A 34 -8.05 8.70 -6.09
N VAL A 35 -8.86 7.65 -6.10
CA VAL A 35 -10.32 7.73 -6.23
C VAL A 35 -10.97 6.60 -5.42
N ASP A 36 -12.15 6.87 -4.85
CA ASP A 36 -12.93 5.83 -4.19
C ASP A 36 -13.56 4.89 -5.23
N VAL A 37 -13.51 3.60 -4.96
CA VAL A 37 -14.02 2.55 -5.88
C VAL A 37 -15.53 2.75 -6.15
N LYS A 38 -16.31 3.13 -5.12
CA LYS A 38 -17.74 3.43 -5.29
C LYS A 38 -18.01 4.53 -6.31
N ASP A 39 -17.12 5.53 -6.41
CA ASP A 39 -17.26 6.65 -7.33
C ASP A 39 -16.92 6.23 -8.77
N LEU A 40 -15.98 5.30 -8.95
CA LEU A 40 -15.68 4.70 -10.25
C LEU A 40 -16.81 3.80 -10.78
N LEU A 41 -17.50 3.10 -9.87
CA LEU A 41 -18.59 2.18 -10.22
C LEU A 41 -19.95 2.91 -10.34
N SER A 42 -20.08 4.14 -9.83
CA SER A 42 -21.29 4.91 -9.98
C SER A 42 -21.48 5.34 -11.45
N ASN A 43 -22.62 4.94 -12.04
CA ASN A 43 -22.97 5.20 -13.46
C ASN A 43 -23.13 6.69 -13.81
N ASN A 44 -22.83 7.62 -12.92
CA ASN A 44 -23.05 9.06 -13.12
C ASN A 44 -22.01 9.73 -14.05
N GLY A 45 -21.13 8.97 -14.71
CA GLY A 45 -20.17 9.49 -15.71
C GLY A 45 -19.17 10.55 -15.22
N LYS A 46 -19.29 10.97 -13.95
CA LYS A 46 -18.51 12.06 -13.35
C LYS A 46 -17.06 11.65 -13.08
N TRP A 47 -16.81 10.36 -12.83
CA TRP A 47 -15.51 9.82 -12.45
C TRP A 47 -15.08 8.72 -13.43
N SER A 48 -14.51 9.10 -14.58
CA SER A 48 -13.85 8.14 -15.47
C SER A 48 -12.38 8.04 -15.06
N LEU A 49 -11.92 6.82 -14.77
CA LEU A 49 -10.51 6.56 -14.47
C LEU A 49 -9.61 7.08 -15.61
N LYS A 50 -10.05 6.93 -16.87
CA LYS A 50 -9.40 7.51 -18.04
C LYS A 50 -9.16 9.01 -17.85
N ASN A 51 -10.18 9.79 -17.48
CA ASN A 51 -10.07 11.24 -17.35
C ASN A 51 -9.16 11.63 -16.18
N LEU A 52 -9.22 10.93 -15.07
CA LEU A 52 -8.36 11.14 -13.91
C LEU A 52 -6.88 10.91 -14.27
N ILE A 53 -6.56 9.80 -14.90
CA ILE A 53 -5.20 9.47 -15.36
C ILE A 53 -4.71 10.49 -16.40
N LEU A 54 -5.54 10.87 -17.36
CA LEU A 54 -5.18 11.90 -18.35
C LEU A 54 -4.90 13.25 -17.70
N ASN A 55 -5.62 13.64 -16.65
CA ASN A 55 -5.35 14.85 -15.89
C ASN A 55 -4.01 14.77 -15.15
N SER A 56 -3.70 13.62 -14.53
CA SER A 56 -2.40 13.38 -13.90
C SER A 56 -1.25 13.48 -14.91
N LEU A 57 -1.41 12.91 -16.12
CA LEU A 57 -0.43 13.04 -17.21
C LEU A 57 -0.26 14.50 -17.70
N LYS A 58 -1.37 15.25 -17.78
CA LYS A 58 -1.32 16.69 -18.14
C LYS A 58 -0.61 17.51 -17.08
N ASN A 59 -0.81 17.21 -15.80
CA ASN A 59 -0.13 17.87 -14.69
C ASN A 59 1.38 17.58 -14.72
N LEU A 60 1.78 16.35 -15.00
CA LEU A 60 3.19 16.00 -15.23
C LEU A 60 3.79 16.80 -16.38
N LYS A 61 3.06 16.92 -17.50
CA LYS A 61 3.50 17.71 -18.64
C LYS A 61 3.72 19.20 -18.30
N LYS A 62 2.85 19.80 -17.50
CA LYS A 62 3.00 21.22 -17.08
C LYS A 62 4.27 21.46 -16.27
N ASN A 63 4.72 20.47 -15.52
CA ASN A 63 5.91 20.52 -14.67
C ASN A 63 7.17 20.00 -15.39
N SER A 64 7.08 19.66 -16.68
CA SER A 64 8.15 19.14 -17.52
C SER A 64 8.60 20.16 -18.57
N PRO A 65 9.85 20.09 -19.06
CA PRO A 65 10.29 20.92 -20.19
C PRO A 65 9.38 20.74 -21.41
N ASN A 66 9.25 21.81 -22.21
CA ASN A 66 8.25 22.06 -23.26
C ASN A 66 8.09 21.01 -24.40
N ASP A 67 8.88 19.94 -24.43
CA ASP A 67 8.96 19.02 -25.59
C ASP A 67 8.12 17.73 -25.43
N LEU A 68 7.31 17.58 -24.36
CA LEU A 68 6.54 16.35 -24.14
C LEU A 68 5.19 16.39 -24.84
N ASN A 69 5.01 15.47 -25.81
CA ASN A 69 3.72 15.22 -26.43
C ASN A 69 2.95 14.14 -25.63
N LEU A 70 1.70 14.43 -25.28
CA LEU A 70 0.83 13.52 -24.53
C LEU A 70 0.67 12.15 -25.23
N GLU A 71 0.57 12.15 -26.55
CA GLU A 71 0.45 10.91 -27.32
C GLU A 71 1.72 10.04 -27.26
N GLN A 72 2.89 10.66 -27.23
CA GLN A 72 4.16 9.95 -27.04
C GLN A 72 4.25 9.37 -25.63
N MET A 73 3.79 10.13 -24.61
CA MET A 73 3.70 9.63 -23.24
C MET A 73 2.80 8.39 -23.15
N GLN A 74 1.63 8.43 -23.76
CA GLN A 74 0.68 7.30 -23.76
C GLN A 74 1.24 6.05 -24.48
N LYS A 75 1.96 6.24 -25.59
CA LYS A 75 2.57 5.13 -26.36
C LYS A 75 3.75 4.48 -25.63
N ALA A 76 4.52 5.26 -24.89
CA ALA A 76 5.74 4.81 -24.21
C ALA A 76 5.48 4.28 -22.80
N ALA A 77 4.33 4.55 -22.21
CA ALA A 77 4.03 4.19 -20.84
C ALA A 77 3.88 2.67 -20.67
N THR A 78 4.46 2.15 -19.59
CA THR A 78 4.14 0.83 -19.05
C THR A 78 3.19 0.99 -17.86
N VAL A 79 2.24 0.09 -17.73
CA VAL A 79 1.22 0.11 -16.68
C VAL A 79 1.31 -1.16 -15.86
N HIS A 80 1.55 -1.03 -14.56
CA HIS A 80 1.63 -2.15 -13.64
C HIS A 80 0.53 -2.00 -12.58
N ILE A 81 -0.30 -3.01 -12.44
CA ILE A 81 -1.48 -3.00 -11.58
C ILE A 81 -1.33 -4.06 -10.51
N ALA A 82 -1.31 -3.64 -9.25
CA ALA A 82 -1.52 -4.49 -8.09
C ALA A 82 -3.01 -4.42 -7.75
N SER A 83 -3.69 -5.56 -7.69
CA SER A 83 -5.12 -5.58 -7.37
C SER A 83 -5.48 -6.70 -6.42
N VAL A 84 -6.16 -6.34 -5.35
CA VAL A 84 -6.89 -7.26 -4.45
C VAL A 84 -8.40 -7.08 -4.59
N SER A 85 -8.83 -6.41 -5.65
CA SER A 85 -10.22 -6.10 -5.95
C SER A 85 -10.91 -7.26 -6.68
N PRO A 86 -12.25 -7.33 -6.66
CA PRO A 86 -13.01 -8.30 -7.44
C PRO A 86 -12.72 -8.21 -8.95
N ASN A 87 -12.85 -9.33 -9.67
CA ASN A 87 -12.57 -9.43 -11.10
C ASN A 87 -13.35 -8.41 -11.94
N VAL A 88 -14.61 -8.13 -11.59
CA VAL A 88 -15.42 -7.11 -12.27
C VAL A 88 -14.75 -5.73 -12.24
N LEU A 89 -14.19 -5.33 -11.12
CA LEU A 89 -13.46 -4.05 -11.04
C LEU A 89 -12.14 -4.09 -11.83
N ASN A 90 -11.45 -5.23 -11.84
CA ASN A 90 -10.25 -5.40 -12.64
C ASN A 90 -10.52 -5.26 -14.15
N GLU A 91 -11.65 -5.77 -14.63
CA GLU A 91 -12.10 -5.60 -16.02
C GLU A 91 -12.40 -4.12 -16.33
N VAL A 92 -13.08 -3.42 -15.43
CA VAL A 92 -13.34 -1.98 -15.58
C VAL A 92 -12.03 -1.21 -15.66
N ILE A 93 -11.09 -1.46 -14.75
CA ILE A 93 -9.77 -0.81 -14.73
C ILE A 93 -9.01 -1.09 -16.03
N ALA A 94 -8.94 -2.35 -16.47
CA ALA A 94 -8.26 -2.74 -17.70
C ALA A 94 -8.87 -2.05 -18.94
N ASN A 95 -10.20 -2.03 -19.04
CA ASN A 95 -10.93 -1.40 -20.13
C ASN A 95 -10.72 0.13 -20.17
N GLU A 96 -10.78 0.81 -19.02
CA GLU A 96 -10.54 2.25 -18.96
C GLU A 96 -9.08 2.60 -19.30
N LEU A 97 -8.12 1.81 -18.85
CA LEU A 97 -6.70 2.03 -19.14
C LEU A 97 -6.34 1.70 -20.59
N SER A 98 -6.96 0.69 -21.20
CA SER A 98 -6.75 0.33 -22.63
C SER A 98 -7.20 1.42 -23.60
N ARG A 99 -8.08 2.33 -23.16
CA ARG A 99 -8.49 3.52 -23.93
C ARG A 99 -7.42 4.63 -23.95
N ILE A 100 -6.38 4.50 -23.11
CA ILE A 100 -5.29 5.48 -22.98
C ILE A 100 -3.97 4.87 -23.44
N PHE A 101 -3.69 3.65 -23.00
CA PHE A 101 -2.43 2.96 -23.18
C PHE A 101 -2.59 1.74 -24.11
N ARG A 102 -1.50 1.29 -24.71
CA ARG A 102 -1.51 0.05 -25.46
C ARG A 102 -1.79 -1.14 -24.54
N GLN A 103 -2.72 -2.00 -24.89
CA GLN A 103 -3.11 -3.16 -24.06
C GLN A 103 -1.92 -4.05 -23.68
N GLN A 104 -0.98 -4.25 -24.58
CA GLN A 104 0.25 -5.03 -24.35
C GLN A 104 1.17 -4.46 -23.27
N ASN A 105 0.99 -3.17 -22.91
CA ASN A 105 1.77 -2.48 -21.89
C ASN A 105 1.09 -2.53 -20.52
N ILE A 106 -0.13 -3.08 -20.41
CA ILE A 106 -0.90 -3.19 -19.17
C ILE A 106 -0.67 -4.58 -18.57
N ARG A 107 -0.16 -4.62 -17.34
CA ARG A 107 0.16 -5.87 -16.64
C ARG A 107 -0.43 -5.88 -15.24
N PHE A 108 -1.21 -6.91 -14.93
CA PHE A 108 -1.58 -7.23 -13.54
C PHE A 108 -0.45 -8.04 -12.92
N VAL A 109 -0.03 -7.59 -11.75
CA VAL A 109 1.02 -8.24 -10.97
C VAL A 109 0.39 -9.26 -10.04
N CYS A 110 0.97 -10.44 -9.96
CA CYS A 110 0.55 -11.52 -9.07
C CYS A 110 1.62 -11.79 -8.02
N THR A 111 1.21 -12.34 -6.88
CA THR A 111 2.12 -12.79 -5.84
C THR A 111 2.94 -13.98 -6.32
N GLU A 112 4.25 -13.91 -6.11
CA GLU A 112 5.22 -14.96 -6.46
C GLU A 112 5.96 -15.44 -5.21
N ASP A 113 6.07 -16.75 -5.04
CA ASP A 113 6.97 -17.32 -4.04
C ASP A 113 8.39 -17.44 -4.59
N ASN A 114 9.38 -17.38 -3.69
CA ASN A 114 10.80 -17.42 -4.05
C ASN A 114 11.25 -16.36 -5.05
N HIS A 115 10.63 -15.19 -4.98
CA HIS A 115 10.94 -14.08 -5.86
C HIS A 115 12.34 -13.51 -5.58
N GLU A 116 13.16 -13.36 -6.61
CA GLU A 116 14.55 -12.93 -6.47
C GLU A 116 14.77 -11.52 -7.02
N ILE A 117 15.48 -10.70 -6.26
CA ILE A 117 15.93 -9.37 -6.68
C ILE A 117 17.44 -9.28 -6.48
N ILE A 118 18.16 -8.86 -7.53
CA ILE A 118 19.57 -8.51 -7.45
C ILE A 118 19.66 -6.99 -7.33
N THR A 119 20.32 -6.51 -6.27
CA THR A 119 20.55 -5.07 -6.08
C THR A 119 21.84 -4.64 -6.79
N GLY A 120 22.01 -3.32 -7.03
CA GLY A 120 23.18 -2.77 -7.71
C GLY A 120 24.54 -3.06 -7.05
N SER A 121 24.55 -3.57 -5.81
CA SER A 121 25.74 -4.03 -5.07
C SER A 121 25.94 -5.56 -5.15
N ASN A 122 25.35 -6.24 -6.12
CA ASN A 122 25.33 -7.71 -6.24
C ASN A 122 24.77 -8.44 -5.00
N HIS A 123 23.98 -7.77 -4.18
CA HIS A 123 23.25 -8.42 -3.11
C HIS A 123 22.00 -9.07 -3.67
N LYS A 124 21.83 -10.35 -3.41
CA LYS A 124 20.63 -11.11 -3.76
C LYS A 124 19.64 -11.08 -2.61
N LEU A 125 18.40 -10.71 -2.91
CA LEU A 125 17.27 -10.77 -1.99
C LEU A 125 16.31 -11.83 -2.49
N VAL A 126 15.96 -12.79 -1.64
CA VAL A 126 15.03 -13.88 -1.94
C VAL A 126 13.81 -13.70 -1.05
N PHE A 127 12.67 -13.41 -1.65
CA PHE A 127 11.40 -13.21 -0.97
C PHE A 127 10.62 -14.53 -0.92
N LYS A 128 10.37 -15.03 0.28
CA LYS A 128 9.70 -16.31 0.54
C LYS A 128 8.41 -16.11 1.30
N ILE A 129 7.42 -16.94 1.01
CA ILE A 129 6.12 -16.93 1.67
C ILE A 129 5.92 -18.24 2.40
N ASN A 130 5.97 -18.21 3.74
CA ASN A 130 5.78 -19.39 4.58
C ASN A 130 4.27 -19.67 4.76
N ARG A 131 3.64 -20.26 3.74
CA ARG A 131 2.24 -20.68 3.69
C ARG A 131 2.08 -21.92 2.84
N GLU A 132 1.04 -22.74 3.12
CA GLU A 132 0.67 -23.88 2.27
C GLU A 132 0.37 -23.45 0.82
N ASN A 133 -0.33 -22.33 0.66
CA ASN A 133 -0.57 -21.72 -0.65
C ASN A 133 0.00 -20.30 -0.67
N PRO A 134 1.24 -20.09 -1.15
CA PRO A 134 1.88 -18.79 -1.22
C PRO A 134 1.09 -17.76 -2.03
N GLN A 135 0.42 -18.18 -3.11
CA GLN A 135 -0.37 -17.31 -3.99
C GLN A 135 -1.64 -16.75 -3.32
N SER A 136 -2.05 -17.32 -2.16
CA SER A 136 -3.15 -16.78 -1.36
C SER A 136 -2.79 -15.51 -0.59
N LEU A 137 -1.52 -15.12 -0.54
CA LEU A 137 -1.12 -13.83 0.02
C LEU A 137 -1.55 -12.71 -0.94
N GLY A 138 -2.30 -11.73 -0.44
CA GLY A 138 -2.69 -10.56 -1.22
C GLY A 138 -1.47 -9.86 -1.83
N VAL A 139 -1.58 -9.49 -3.09
CA VAL A 139 -0.46 -8.88 -3.86
C VAL A 139 0.03 -7.58 -3.22
N ASP A 140 -0.84 -6.79 -2.61
CA ASP A 140 -0.52 -5.58 -1.86
C ASP A 140 0.41 -5.86 -0.67
N ARG A 141 0.14 -6.93 0.09
CA ARG A 141 0.97 -7.37 1.21
C ARG A 141 2.34 -7.88 0.74
N TRP A 142 2.34 -8.66 -0.35
CA TRP A 142 3.58 -9.13 -0.98
C TRP A 142 4.45 -7.98 -1.50
N LEU A 143 3.83 -6.99 -2.16
CA LEU A 143 4.54 -5.81 -2.65
C LEU A 143 5.07 -4.95 -1.50
N ALA A 144 4.31 -4.81 -0.41
CA ALA A 144 4.79 -4.12 0.79
C ALA A 144 6.05 -4.81 1.37
N MET A 145 6.09 -6.17 1.36
CA MET A 145 7.29 -6.92 1.75
C MET A 145 8.46 -6.64 0.81
N ILE A 146 8.25 -6.59 -0.51
CA ILE A 146 9.29 -6.22 -1.49
C ILE A 146 9.76 -4.77 -1.26
N GLY A 147 8.86 -3.87 -0.90
CA GLY A 147 9.17 -2.47 -0.58
C GLY A 147 10.14 -2.31 0.60
N LEU A 148 10.21 -3.28 1.51
CA LEU A 148 11.17 -3.29 2.62
C LEU A 148 12.62 -3.39 2.18
N ARG A 149 12.93 -3.70 0.92
CA ARG A 149 14.30 -3.85 0.42
C ARG A 149 15.22 -2.67 0.78
N GLU A 150 14.68 -1.47 0.87
CA GLU A 150 15.42 -0.25 1.22
C GLU A 150 15.83 -0.21 2.71
N TYR A 151 15.15 -0.99 3.54
CA TYR A 151 15.32 -1.06 4.99
C TYR A 151 16.06 -2.32 5.46
N ILE A 152 16.54 -3.16 4.53
CA ILE A 152 17.22 -4.41 4.87
C ILE A 152 18.57 -4.12 5.54
N PRO A 153 18.78 -4.55 6.78
CA PRO A 153 20.00 -4.30 7.51
C PRO A 153 21.19 -5.06 6.89
N LYS A 154 22.34 -4.42 6.84
CA LYS A 154 23.58 -5.05 6.33
C LYS A 154 24.08 -6.21 7.20
N LYS A 155 23.58 -6.40 8.42
CA LYS A 155 24.06 -7.40 9.40
C LYS A 155 22.90 -8.09 10.13
N LYS A 156 23.01 -9.44 10.27
CA LYS A 156 22.22 -10.36 11.13
C LYS A 156 20.72 -10.50 10.82
N THR A 157 20.16 -11.62 11.29
CA THR A 157 18.70 -11.89 11.29
C THR A 157 17.96 -10.82 12.06
N LYS A 158 16.91 -10.28 11.47
CA LYS A 158 16.05 -9.28 12.09
C LYS A 158 14.59 -9.59 11.81
N THR A 159 13.77 -9.46 12.84
CA THR A 159 12.32 -9.43 12.67
C THR A 159 11.87 -7.99 12.46
N VAL A 160 10.96 -7.78 11.52
CA VAL A 160 10.23 -6.53 11.32
C VAL A 160 8.75 -6.87 11.12
N PHE A 161 7.88 -5.89 11.32
CA PHE A 161 6.46 -6.03 11.03
C PHE A 161 6.05 -5.02 9.96
N ILE A 162 5.04 -5.40 9.18
CA ILE A 162 4.35 -4.51 8.25
C ILE A 162 2.92 -4.36 8.74
N LEU A 163 2.48 -3.13 8.95
CA LEU A 163 1.13 -2.80 9.40
C LEU A 163 0.41 -1.98 8.33
N SER A 164 -0.58 -2.60 7.71
CA SER A 164 -1.47 -1.96 6.75
C SER A 164 -2.73 -1.48 7.44
N VAL A 165 -3.12 -0.22 7.22
CA VAL A 165 -4.34 0.37 7.79
C VAL A 165 -5.25 0.88 6.66
N GLY A 166 -6.14 0.03 6.22
CA GLY A 166 -7.06 0.26 5.11
C GLY A 166 -8.49 -0.18 5.42
N THR A 167 -9.13 -0.85 4.48
CA THR A 167 -10.44 -1.52 4.64
C THR A 167 -10.38 -2.58 5.73
N ALA A 168 -9.26 -3.30 5.80
CA ALA A 168 -8.85 -4.10 6.95
C ALA A 168 -7.59 -3.51 7.57
N THR A 169 -7.33 -3.81 8.83
CA THR A 169 -6.03 -3.59 9.47
C THR A 169 -5.29 -4.92 9.51
N VAL A 170 -4.09 -4.96 8.93
CA VAL A 170 -3.30 -6.19 8.75
C VAL A 170 -1.91 -6.00 9.34
N LEU A 171 -1.50 -6.88 10.23
CA LEU A 171 -0.15 -6.93 10.79
C LEU A 171 0.55 -8.19 10.28
N ASP A 172 1.59 -8.02 9.47
CA ASP A 172 2.42 -9.10 8.93
C ASP A 172 3.78 -9.17 9.63
N LYS A 173 4.20 -10.39 10.00
CA LYS A 173 5.52 -10.64 10.53
C LYS A 173 6.47 -11.05 9.42
N ILE A 174 7.57 -10.33 9.30
CA ILE A 174 8.62 -10.59 8.31
C ILE A 174 9.92 -10.90 9.04
N THR A 175 10.55 -12.01 8.67
CA THR A 175 11.88 -12.39 9.15
C THR A 175 12.89 -12.14 8.03
N ILE A 176 13.94 -11.37 8.31
CA ILE A 176 15.06 -11.12 7.40
C ILE A 176 16.25 -11.92 7.89
N LYS A 177 16.71 -12.88 7.10
CA LYS A 177 17.84 -13.75 7.42
C LYS A 177 18.96 -13.54 6.40
N LYS A 178 20.20 -13.39 6.87
CA LYS A 178 21.36 -13.50 6.01
C LYS A 178 21.57 -14.99 5.72
N ASN A 179 21.75 -15.35 4.45
CA ASN A 179 22.10 -16.73 4.09
C ASN A 179 23.59 -16.97 4.42
N GLU A 180 23.86 -17.95 5.27
CA GLU A 180 25.22 -18.25 5.73
C GLU A 180 26.06 -18.94 4.64
N GLN A 181 25.42 -19.66 3.71
CA GLN A 181 26.05 -20.40 2.63
C GLN A 181 26.27 -19.54 1.35
N ALA A 182 25.49 -18.47 1.19
CA ALA A 182 25.58 -17.58 0.03
C ALA A 182 25.94 -16.15 0.48
N ILE A 183 27.21 -15.81 0.35
CA ILE A 183 27.72 -14.47 0.66
C ILE A 183 26.91 -13.43 -0.14
N HIS A 184 26.44 -12.37 0.52
CA HIS A 184 25.60 -11.33 -0.05
C HIS A 184 24.15 -11.73 -0.39
N THR A 185 23.61 -12.82 0.19
CA THR A 185 22.21 -13.19 0.03
C THR A 185 21.44 -12.98 1.34
N HIS A 186 20.26 -12.35 1.24
CA HIS A 186 19.28 -12.27 2.33
C HIS A 186 17.98 -12.93 1.90
N GLU A 187 17.40 -13.69 2.81
CA GLU A 187 16.06 -14.23 2.70
C GLU A 187 15.10 -13.33 3.49
N ILE A 188 14.05 -12.88 2.84
CA ILE A 188 12.97 -12.10 3.42
C ILE A 188 11.74 -12.99 3.45
N ILE A 189 11.33 -13.43 4.64
CA ILE A 189 10.33 -14.48 4.83
C ILE A 189 9.08 -13.89 5.45
N HIS A 190 7.95 -14.04 4.77
CA HIS A 190 6.64 -13.75 5.33
C HIS A 190 6.23 -14.91 6.24
N GLU A 191 6.16 -14.67 7.55
CA GLU A 191 5.86 -15.70 8.56
C GLU A 191 4.37 -15.83 8.90
N GLY A 192 3.51 -15.03 8.27
CA GLY A 192 2.10 -14.92 8.61
C GLY A 192 1.75 -13.60 9.30
N GLY A 193 0.53 -13.50 9.82
CA GLY A 193 0.07 -12.26 10.43
C GLY A 193 -1.38 -12.30 10.89
N TYR A 194 -1.90 -11.13 11.27
CA TYR A 194 -3.25 -10.95 11.76
C TYR A 194 -4.02 -10.02 10.83
N ILE A 195 -5.28 -10.31 10.60
CA ILE A 195 -6.20 -9.46 9.85
C ILE A 195 -7.39 -9.16 10.76
N ILE A 196 -7.66 -7.87 10.99
CA ILE A 196 -8.82 -7.41 11.73
C ILE A 196 -9.65 -6.45 10.88
N PRO A 197 -10.96 -6.30 11.14
CA PRO A 197 -11.79 -5.30 10.46
C PRO A 197 -11.17 -3.91 10.61
N GLY A 198 -11.12 -3.10 9.55
CA GLY A 198 -10.61 -1.72 9.61
C GLY A 198 -11.59 -0.77 10.31
N PHE A 199 -11.16 0.49 10.49
CA PHE A 199 -11.93 1.52 11.21
C PHE A 199 -13.37 1.64 10.71
N SER A 200 -13.56 1.89 9.42
CA SER A 200 -14.88 2.13 8.85
C SER A 200 -15.80 0.91 8.95
N PHE A 201 -15.24 -0.30 8.87
CA PHE A 201 -16.05 -1.51 9.06
C PHE A 201 -16.54 -1.64 10.50
N MET A 202 -15.67 -1.38 11.47
CA MET A 202 -16.04 -1.43 12.90
C MET A 202 -17.06 -0.34 13.25
N GLU A 203 -16.88 0.87 12.71
CA GLU A 203 -17.83 2.00 12.88
C GLU A 203 -19.20 1.63 12.32
N ASN A 204 -19.27 1.23 11.05
CA ASN A 204 -20.52 0.88 10.39
C ASN A 204 -21.23 -0.31 11.07
N SER A 205 -20.48 -1.30 11.58
CA SER A 205 -21.09 -2.44 12.28
C SER A 205 -21.78 -2.03 13.56
N LEU A 206 -21.24 -1.05 14.27
CA LEU A 206 -21.87 -0.54 15.50
C LEU A 206 -23.03 0.41 15.19
N GLU A 207 -22.98 1.22 14.13
CA GLU A 207 -24.12 1.99 13.64
C GLU A 207 -25.29 1.09 13.24
N PHE A 208 -25.02 -0.02 12.54
CA PHE A 208 -26.05 -0.97 12.14
C PHE A 208 -26.72 -1.69 13.33
N LEU A 209 -25.96 -1.98 14.38
CA LEU A 209 -26.46 -2.70 15.57
C LEU A 209 -27.09 -1.78 16.61
N THR A 210 -26.92 -0.47 16.52
CA THR A 210 -27.39 0.49 17.51
C THR A 210 -28.04 1.70 16.83
N THR A 211 -29.27 2.00 17.24
CA THR A 211 -30.05 3.14 16.68
C THR A 211 -29.58 4.52 17.14
N GLN A 212 -28.56 4.59 17.99
CA GLN A 212 -28.14 5.84 18.68
C GLN A 212 -26.72 6.28 18.37
N VAL A 213 -25.98 5.53 17.54
CA VAL A 213 -24.57 5.85 17.24
C VAL A 213 -24.48 6.57 15.88
N GLU A 214 -24.15 7.85 15.92
CA GLU A 214 -23.75 8.60 14.71
C GLU A 214 -22.24 8.74 14.66
N THR A 215 -21.59 8.22 13.62
CA THR A 215 -20.14 8.37 13.44
C THR A 215 -19.82 9.76 12.89
N LYS A 216 -19.49 10.67 13.77
CA LYS A 216 -18.86 11.96 13.41
C LYS A 216 -17.36 11.87 13.61
N THR A 217 -16.60 12.68 12.87
CA THR A 217 -15.14 12.76 12.99
C THR A 217 -14.74 13.35 14.34
N TYR A 218 -14.42 12.50 15.31
CA TYR A 218 -13.94 12.92 16.64
C TYR A 218 -12.47 12.57 16.82
N LYS A 219 -11.81 13.37 17.63
CA LYS A 219 -10.50 13.02 18.17
C LYS A 219 -10.70 11.96 19.26
N PRO A 220 -9.97 10.83 19.25
CA PRO A 220 -10.13 9.81 20.29
C PRO A 220 -9.74 10.37 21.66
N LEU A 221 -10.53 10.04 22.68
CA LEU A 221 -10.39 10.49 24.05
C LEU A 221 -9.97 9.36 24.97
N GLU A 222 -9.29 9.68 26.08
CA GLU A 222 -8.81 8.70 27.06
C GLU A 222 -9.98 8.00 27.78
N PHE A 223 -10.91 8.80 28.31
CA PHE A 223 -12.14 8.33 28.94
C PHE A 223 -13.30 9.25 28.51
N PRO A 224 -13.95 8.92 27.37
CA PRO A 224 -15.05 9.71 26.86
C PRO A 224 -16.31 9.55 27.71
N SER A 225 -17.17 10.59 27.72
CA SER A 225 -18.40 10.63 28.52
C SER A 225 -19.67 10.42 27.70
N SER A 226 -19.62 10.52 26.37
CA SER A 226 -20.75 10.24 25.48
C SER A 226 -20.62 8.88 24.79
N THR A 227 -21.76 8.25 24.43
CA THR A 227 -21.79 6.97 23.74
C THR A 227 -20.99 7.00 22.42
N ASN A 228 -21.17 8.04 21.60
CA ASN A 228 -20.50 8.17 20.33
C ASN A 228 -18.98 8.28 20.46
N GLU A 229 -18.51 9.09 21.40
CA GLU A 229 -17.08 9.22 21.70
C GLU A 229 -16.51 7.93 22.28
N SER A 230 -17.29 7.21 23.10
CA SER A 230 -16.89 5.92 23.70
C SER A 230 -16.70 4.87 22.62
N VAL A 231 -17.62 4.76 21.66
CA VAL A 231 -17.51 3.85 20.50
C VAL A 231 -16.28 4.15 19.67
N LEU A 232 -16.11 5.42 19.27
CA LEU A 232 -14.96 5.82 18.46
C LEU A 232 -13.62 5.62 19.18
N SER A 233 -13.53 6.02 20.45
CA SER A 233 -12.30 5.85 21.22
C SER A 233 -11.98 4.38 21.46
N GLY A 234 -13.00 3.55 21.71
CA GLY A 234 -12.85 2.10 21.84
C GLY A 234 -12.32 1.45 20.55
N ILE A 235 -12.90 1.80 19.39
CA ILE A 235 -12.40 1.34 18.09
C ILE A 235 -10.94 1.77 17.89
N CYS A 236 -10.60 3.01 18.20
CA CYS A 236 -9.23 3.51 18.11
C CYS A 236 -8.25 2.70 18.96
N VAL A 237 -8.62 2.41 20.22
CA VAL A 237 -7.78 1.60 21.12
C VAL A 237 -7.58 0.20 20.55
N VAL A 238 -8.64 -0.46 20.09
CA VAL A 238 -8.56 -1.81 19.49
C VAL A 238 -7.68 -1.82 18.23
N GLN A 239 -7.86 -0.85 17.34
CA GLN A 239 -7.08 -0.73 16.12
C GLN A 239 -5.59 -0.53 16.39
N ALA A 240 -5.25 0.33 17.33
CA ALA A 240 -3.87 0.61 17.67
C ALA A 240 -3.20 -0.50 18.50
N ALA A 241 -3.98 -1.23 19.30
CA ALA A 241 -3.48 -2.30 20.17
C ALA A 241 -2.70 -3.39 19.40
N ILE A 242 -3.04 -3.64 18.14
CA ILE A 242 -2.35 -4.62 17.29
C ILE A 242 -0.85 -4.31 17.14
N SER A 243 -0.46 -3.02 17.15
CA SER A 243 0.94 -2.61 17.05
C SER A 243 1.76 -2.94 18.30
N PHE A 244 1.12 -3.11 19.44
CA PHE A 244 1.77 -3.43 20.73
C PHE A 244 1.96 -4.94 20.96
N ILE A 245 1.52 -5.79 20.02
CA ILE A 245 1.90 -7.21 19.97
C ILE A 245 3.40 -7.35 19.74
N THR A 246 4.01 -6.35 19.08
CA THR A 246 5.45 -6.33 18.80
C THR A 246 6.23 -5.93 20.05
N LYS A 247 7.49 -6.37 20.13
CA LYS A 247 8.41 -5.85 21.16
C LYS A 247 8.79 -4.41 20.80
N GLY A 248 8.83 -3.50 21.77
CA GLY A 248 8.97 -2.05 21.57
C GLY A 248 10.14 -1.60 20.69
N THR A 249 11.20 -2.39 20.58
CA THR A 249 12.37 -2.10 19.72
C THR A 249 12.22 -2.65 18.28
N THR A 250 11.23 -3.51 18.03
CA THR A 250 11.03 -4.13 16.70
C THR A 250 10.35 -3.14 15.76
N PRO A 251 10.94 -2.85 14.58
CA PRO A 251 10.33 -1.92 13.63
C PRO A 251 9.00 -2.41 13.11
N VAL A 252 8.02 -1.50 13.05
CA VAL A 252 6.70 -1.69 12.46
C VAL A 252 6.55 -0.68 11.33
N PHE A 253 6.57 -1.15 10.09
CA PHE A 253 6.38 -0.31 8.91
C PHE A 253 4.90 -0.11 8.66
N LEU A 254 4.45 1.13 8.80
CA LEU A 254 3.05 1.52 8.72
C LEU A 254 2.71 2.16 7.38
N TYR A 255 1.68 1.64 6.70
CA TYR A 255 1.14 2.22 5.47
C TYR A 255 -0.40 2.06 5.41
N GLY A 256 -1.04 2.67 4.42
CA GLY A 256 -2.47 2.51 4.16
C GLY A 256 -3.23 3.82 4.02
N GLY A 257 -4.55 3.72 3.83
CA GLY A 257 -5.42 4.89 3.61
C GLY A 257 -5.82 5.62 4.89
N ASN A 258 -5.76 4.94 6.05
CA ASN A 258 -6.21 5.46 7.35
C ASN A 258 -5.04 5.84 8.28
N LEU A 259 -3.90 6.26 7.70
CA LEU A 259 -2.68 6.58 8.46
C LEU A 259 -2.91 7.58 9.58
N ASP A 260 -3.51 8.74 9.28
CA ASP A 260 -3.71 9.81 10.27
C ASP A 260 -4.61 9.35 11.42
N LYS A 261 -5.68 8.61 11.07
CA LYS A 261 -6.60 8.04 12.06
C LYS A 261 -5.91 7.02 12.96
N PHE A 262 -5.07 6.18 12.36
CA PHE A 262 -4.29 5.20 13.12
C PHE A 262 -3.25 5.86 14.01
N LEU A 263 -2.53 6.87 13.56
CA LEU A 263 -1.53 7.58 14.35
C LEU A 263 -2.15 8.30 15.55
N ALA A 264 -3.34 8.89 15.38
CA ALA A 264 -4.10 9.46 16.50
C ALA A 264 -4.51 8.38 17.51
N ALA A 265 -5.02 7.23 17.01
CA ALA A 265 -5.37 6.08 17.83
C ALA A 265 -4.16 5.49 18.56
N TRP A 266 -3.03 5.36 17.88
CA TRP A 266 -1.77 4.88 18.45
C TRP A 266 -1.25 5.79 19.55
N SER A 267 -1.29 7.10 19.35
CA SER A 267 -0.87 8.09 20.37
C SER A 267 -1.68 7.95 21.66
N LEU A 268 -3.01 7.81 21.57
CA LEU A 268 -3.88 7.56 22.71
C LEU A 268 -3.55 6.22 23.39
N THR A 269 -3.49 5.14 22.60
CA THR A 269 -3.31 3.78 23.14
C THR A 269 -1.93 3.62 23.79
N LYS A 270 -0.89 4.23 23.22
CA LYS A 270 0.45 4.30 23.82
C LYS A 270 0.41 4.89 25.22
N LYS A 271 -0.32 5.99 25.41
CA LYS A 271 -0.50 6.63 26.71
C LYS A 271 -1.24 5.72 27.69
N LEU A 272 -2.35 5.13 27.27
CA LEU A 272 -3.17 4.23 28.10
C LEU A 272 -2.43 2.96 28.53
N MET A 273 -1.71 2.33 27.60
CA MET A 273 -0.99 1.08 27.86
C MET A 273 0.39 1.26 28.49
N GLN A 274 0.88 2.48 28.55
CA GLN A 274 2.26 2.83 28.98
C GLN A 274 3.32 1.99 28.23
N LYS A 275 3.04 1.70 26.95
CA LYS A 275 3.90 0.91 26.07
C LYS A 275 4.26 1.74 24.85
N ASP A 276 5.39 1.40 24.24
CA ASP A 276 5.82 1.99 22.98
C ASP A 276 5.95 0.90 21.89
N SER A 277 5.82 1.32 20.65
CA SER A 277 6.14 0.53 19.48
C SER A 277 6.94 1.39 18.50
N ASN A 278 7.93 0.79 17.85
CA ASN A 278 8.80 1.48 16.90
C ASN A 278 8.10 1.61 15.53
N ILE A 279 7.22 2.60 15.40
CA ILE A 279 6.47 2.86 14.17
C ILE A 279 7.33 3.65 13.17
N ILE A 280 7.45 3.14 11.96
CA ILE A 280 8.08 3.79 10.81
C ILE A 280 6.99 3.97 9.75
N VAL A 281 6.60 5.21 9.49
CA VAL A 281 5.56 5.52 8.50
C VAL A 281 6.17 5.53 7.10
N ASP A 282 5.68 4.66 6.21
CA ASP A 282 6.06 4.64 4.80
C ASP A 282 4.83 4.42 3.91
N PRO A 283 4.11 5.50 3.55
CA PRO A 283 2.89 5.40 2.74
C PRO A 283 3.12 4.85 1.32
N TRP A 284 4.37 4.78 0.89
CA TRP A 284 4.77 4.36 -0.45
C TRP A 284 5.23 2.90 -0.53
N LEU A 285 5.14 2.14 0.54
CA LEU A 285 5.74 0.80 0.66
C LEU A 285 5.28 -0.14 -0.46
N VAL A 286 3.98 -0.18 -0.79
CA VAL A 286 3.42 -0.97 -1.91
C VAL A 286 3.97 -0.49 -3.25
N PHE A 287 3.97 0.83 -3.49
CA PHE A 287 4.48 1.40 -4.74
C PHE A 287 5.99 1.20 -4.91
N LYS A 288 6.77 1.19 -3.84
CA LYS A 288 8.20 0.83 -3.86
C LYS A 288 8.39 -0.61 -4.34
N GLY A 289 7.57 -1.54 -3.84
CA GLY A 289 7.56 -2.92 -4.30
C GLY A 289 7.14 -3.04 -5.77
N LEU A 290 6.04 -2.40 -6.14
CA LEU A 290 5.52 -2.43 -7.51
C LEU A 290 6.51 -1.81 -8.52
N ASN A 291 7.14 -0.70 -8.15
CA ASN A 291 8.17 -0.05 -8.97
C ASN A 291 9.40 -0.95 -9.17
N GLN A 292 9.74 -1.77 -8.18
CA GLN A 292 10.85 -2.73 -8.30
C GLN A 292 10.57 -3.80 -9.35
N LEU A 293 9.32 -4.26 -9.45
CA LEU A 293 8.92 -5.23 -10.47
C LEU A 293 8.84 -4.59 -11.86
N ALA A 294 8.42 -3.34 -11.94
CA ALA A 294 8.33 -2.59 -13.18
C ALA A 294 9.71 -2.26 -13.82
N ASN A 295 10.80 -2.42 -13.07
CA ASN A 295 12.18 -2.21 -13.56
C ASN A 295 12.80 -3.45 -14.24
N ARG A 296 12.03 -4.53 -14.39
CA ARG A 296 12.39 -5.75 -15.12
C ARG A 296 11.87 -5.69 -16.53
#